data_495b3916eea9710eff9772be6fdd1792
#
_entry.id   495b3916eea9710eff9772be6fdd1792
#
_cell.length_a   1.000
_cell.length_b   1.000
_cell.length_c   1.000
_cell.angle_alpha   90.00
_cell.angle_beta   90.00
_cell.angle_gamma   90.00
#
_symmetry.space_group_name_H-M   'P 1'
#
loop_
_entity.id
_entity.type
_entity.pdbx_description
1 polymer ?
#
loop_
_entity_poly.entity_id
_entity_poly.type
_entity_poly.pdbx_seq_one_letter_code
_entity_poly.pdbx_strand_id
1 'polypeptide(L)'
;MKTVLITGSSRGIGRETAIYFAQQGWNVIIHGFRHPEKLESLKNEILEENVSCLSFCGDISDPSFVDEMIKQSLLTFSKIDCLVNNAGISLVGLFTDATVDDWNLMIN
;
A
#
# COMPACT_ATOMS: atom_id res chain seq x y z
N MET A 1 2.16 -7.85 -14.10
CA MET A 1 2.46 -6.53 -13.53
C MET A 1 2.67 -6.67 -12.03
N LYS A 2 3.72 -6.05 -11.51
CA LYS A 2 4.03 -6.12 -10.09
C LYS A 2 3.25 -5.09 -9.29
N THR A 3 3.04 -5.38 -8.02
CA THR A 3 2.26 -4.54 -7.11
C THR A 3 3.07 -4.22 -5.85
N VAL A 4 3.07 -2.96 -5.45
CA VAL A 4 3.75 -2.50 -4.23
C VAL A 4 2.73 -1.87 -3.28
N LEU A 5 2.88 -2.15 -1.99
CA LEU A 5 2.12 -1.48 -0.91
C LEU A 5 3.09 -0.56 -0.17
N ILE A 6 2.73 0.72 -0.07
CA ILE A 6 3.56 1.73 0.60
C ILE A 6 2.73 2.37 1.71
N THR A 7 3.12 2.16 2.96
CA THR A 7 2.44 2.78 4.09
C THR A 7 2.97 4.19 4.31
N GLY A 8 2.12 5.07 4.84
CA GLY A 8 2.51 6.46 5.10
C GLY A 8 2.89 7.20 3.83
N SER A 9 2.16 6.96 2.74
CA SER A 9 2.54 7.47 1.42
C SER A 9 1.87 8.79 1.04
N SER A 10 1.05 9.37 1.91
CA SER A 10 0.33 10.61 1.58
C SER A 10 1.25 11.83 1.41
N ARG A 11 2.45 11.79 1.98
CA ARG A 11 3.41 12.89 1.92
C ARG A 11 4.85 12.40 2.08
N GLY A 12 5.82 13.28 1.84
CA GLY A 12 7.24 13.03 2.08
C GLY A 12 7.81 11.91 1.24
N ILE A 13 8.72 11.15 1.85
CA ILE A 13 9.44 10.07 1.18
C ILE A 13 8.49 8.99 0.65
N GLY A 14 7.45 8.67 1.41
CA GLY A 14 6.47 7.68 0.97
C GLY A 14 5.75 8.08 -0.30
N ARG A 15 5.39 9.37 -0.42
CA ARG A 15 4.75 9.92 -1.61
C ARG A 15 5.68 9.82 -2.82
N GLU A 16 6.93 10.26 -2.66
CA GLU A 16 7.93 10.19 -3.72
C GLU A 16 8.17 8.75 -4.17
N THR A 17 8.25 7.82 -3.22
CA THR A 17 8.43 6.40 -3.50
C THR A 17 7.26 5.84 -4.31
N ALA A 18 6.03 6.20 -3.94
CA ALA A 18 4.84 5.75 -4.66
C ALA A 18 4.85 6.20 -6.12
N ILE A 19 5.20 7.46 -6.35
CA ILE A 19 5.29 8.00 -7.70
C ILE A 19 6.37 7.28 -8.50
N TYR A 20 7.53 7.02 -7.87
CA TYR A 20 8.61 6.29 -8.52
C TYR A 20 8.16 4.91 -9.01
N PHE A 21 7.50 4.13 -8.14
CA PHE A 21 7.01 2.80 -8.52
C PHE A 21 5.99 2.87 -9.65
N ALA A 22 5.11 3.85 -9.63
CA ALA A 22 4.14 4.05 -10.70
C ALA A 22 4.84 4.32 -12.02
N GLN A 23 5.89 5.15 -12.01
CA GLN A 23 6.68 5.45 -13.21
C GLN A 23 7.40 4.22 -13.74
N GLN A 24 7.68 3.24 -12.89
CA GLN A 24 8.30 1.98 -13.27
C GLN A 24 7.28 0.93 -13.73
N GLY A 25 6.01 1.30 -13.80
CA GLY A 25 4.97 0.41 -14.30
C GLY A 25 4.37 -0.53 -13.26
N TRP A 26 4.55 -0.24 -11.97
CA TRP A 26 3.96 -1.04 -10.90
C TRP A 26 2.56 -0.55 -10.57
N ASN A 27 1.68 -1.49 -10.21
CA ASN A 27 0.45 -1.13 -9.51
C ASN A 27 0.81 -0.71 -8.10
N VAL A 28 0.16 0.32 -7.57
CA VAL A 28 0.55 0.93 -6.30
C VAL A 28 -0.64 0.95 -5.35
N ILE A 29 -0.40 0.47 -4.13
CA ILE A 29 -1.35 0.56 -3.03
C ILE A 29 -0.79 1.61 -2.07
N ILE A 30 -1.56 2.69 -1.86
CA ILE A 30 -1.12 3.79 -1.01
C ILE A 30 -1.94 3.83 0.26
N HIS A 31 -1.32 4.33 1.32
CA HIS A 31 -1.92 4.40 2.64
C HIS A 31 -1.59 5.73 3.32
N GLY A 32 -2.56 6.30 4.00
CA GLY A 32 -2.40 7.46 4.86
C GLY A 32 -3.31 7.36 6.06
N PHE A 33 -3.07 8.18 7.07
CA PHE A 33 -3.83 8.08 8.31
C PHE A 33 -4.90 9.16 8.45
N ARG A 34 -4.56 10.44 8.16
CA ARG A 34 -5.43 11.57 8.51
C ARG A 34 -5.77 12.52 7.37
N HIS A 35 -5.19 12.35 6.21
CA HIS A 35 -5.32 13.32 5.13
C HIS A 35 -5.83 12.64 3.85
N PRO A 36 -7.14 12.28 3.80
CA PRO A 36 -7.68 11.62 2.62
C PRO A 36 -7.55 12.45 1.35
N GLU A 37 -7.56 13.78 1.45
CA GLU A 37 -7.38 14.66 0.31
C GLU A 37 -5.98 14.54 -0.30
N LYS A 38 -4.96 14.29 0.52
CA LYS A 38 -3.59 14.06 0.03
C LYS A 38 -3.47 12.72 -0.65
N LEU A 39 -4.15 11.70 -0.14
CA LEU A 39 -4.20 10.39 -0.79
C LEU A 39 -4.89 10.48 -2.14
N GLU A 40 -5.99 11.20 -2.23
CA GLU A 40 -6.70 11.37 -3.49
C GLU A 40 -5.83 12.08 -4.52
N SER A 41 -5.13 13.12 -4.11
CA SER A 41 -4.18 13.83 -4.96
C SER A 41 -3.08 12.90 -5.48
N LEU A 42 -2.52 12.08 -4.60
CA LEU A 42 -1.48 11.11 -4.97
C LEU A 42 -2.02 10.05 -5.91
N LYS A 43 -3.21 9.53 -5.63
CA LYS A 43 -3.84 8.54 -6.49
C LYS A 43 -4.01 9.07 -7.91
N ASN A 44 -4.45 10.32 -8.05
CA ASN A 44 -4.63 10.93 -9.36
C ASN A 44 -3.29 11.03 -10.11
N GLU A 45 -2.22 11.39 -9.43
CA GLU A 45 -0.88 11.42 -10.04
C GLU A 45 -0.43 10.02 -10.50
N ILE A 46 -0.67 9.01 -9.67
CA ILE A 46 -0.30 7.64 -9.99
C ILE A 46 -1.07 7.13 -11.22
N LEU A 47 -2.35 7.43 -11.29
CA LEU A 47 -3.18 6.99 -12.42
C LEU A 47 -2.73 7.58 -13.75
N GLU A 48 -2.06 8.73 -13.74
CA GLU A 48 -1.49 9.33 -14.94
C GLU A 48 -0.38 8.47 -15.56
N GLU A 49 0.19 7.54 -14.79
CA GLU A 49 1.25 6.65 -15.26
C GLU A 49 0.71 5.36 -15.89
N ASN A 50 -0.60 5.27 -16.13
CA ASN A 50 -1.26 4.11 -16.74
C ASN A 50 -1.12 2.82 -15.92
N VAL A 51 -1.07 2.95 -14.61
CA VAL A 51 -1.10 1.83 -13.67
C VAL A 51 -2.35 1.95 -12.80
N SER A 52 -2.69 0.88 -12.08
CA SER A 52 -3.81 0.91 -11.14
C SER A 52 -3.34 1.31 -9.76
N CYS A 53 -4.24 1.94 -9.00
CA CYS A 53 -3.94 2.40 -7.65
C CYS A 53 -5.13 2.15 -6.73
N LEU A 54 -4.86 1.58 -5.56
CA LEU A 54 -5.81 1.52 -4.45
C LEU A 54 -5.30 2.43 -3.35
N SER A 55 -6.23 3.10 -2.67
CA SER A 55 -5.89 3.97 -1.55
C SER A 55 -6.69 3.60 -0.31
N PHE A 56 -6.03 3.64 0.84
CA PHE A 56 -6.64 3.31 2.12
C PHE A 56 -6.27 4.38 3.14
N CYS A 57 -7.28 4.90 3.85
CA CYS A 57 -7.07 5.90 4.89
C CYS A 57 -7.52 5.31 6.22
N GLY A 58 -6.59 5.12 7.13
CA GLY A 58 -6.88 4.53 8.44
C GLY A 58 -5.63 4.30 9.25
N ASP A 59 -5.85 3.82 10.48
CA ASP A 59 -4.78 3.61 11.44
C ASP A 59 -4.09 2.27 11.19
N ILE A 60 -2.84 2.32 10.81
CA ILE A 60 -2.03 1.13 10.52
C ILE A 60 -1.79 0.28 11.77
N SER A 61 -2.01 0.83 12.98
CA SER A 61 -1.88 0.06 14.22
C SER A 61 -3.15 -0.71 14.56
N ASP A 62 -4.23 -0.52 13.81
CA ASP A 62 -5.47 -1.25 13.99
C ASP A 62 -5.44 -2.53 13.13
N PRO A 63 -5.38 -3.73 13.76
CA PRO A 63 -5.31 -4.98 13.00
C PRO A 63 -6.49 -5.20 12.06
N SER A 64 -7.69 -4.76 12.44
CA SER A 64 -8.88 -4.90 11.59
C SER A 64 -8.75 -4.07 10.32
N PHE A 65 -8.21 -2.86 10.44
CA PHE A 65 -7.96 -2.01 9.28
C PHE A 65 -6.92 -2.65 8.34
N VAL A 66 -5.83 -3.16 8.91
CA VAL A 66 -4.77 -3.79 8.11
C VAL A 66 -5.30 -5.04 7.40
N ASP A 67 -6.06 -5.88 8.10
CA ASP A 67 -6.67 -7.07 7.51
C ASP A 67 -7.53 -6.70 6.29
N GLU A 68 -8.38 -5.71 6.43
CA GLU A 68 -9.25 -5.28 5.35
C GLU A 68 -8.46 -4.71 4.18
N MET A 69 -7.45 -3.90 4.46
CA MET A 69 -6.57 -3.34 3.43
C MET A 69 -5.88 -4.43 2.62
N ILE A 70 -5.32 -5.43 3.30
CA ILE A 70 -4.64 -6.55 2.64
C ILE A 70 -5.63 -7.38 1.84
N LYS A 71 -6.78 -7.67 2.42
CA LYS A 71 -7.82 -8.45 1.75
C LYS A 71 -8.27 -7.79 0.45
N GLN A 72 -8.60 -6.51 0.50
CA GLN A 72 -9.02 -5.77 -0.68
C GLN A 72 -7.91 -5.70 -1.73
N SER A 73 -6.68 -5.52 -1.29
CA SER A 73 -5.53 -5.46 -2.19
C SER A 73 -5.32 -6.78 -2.92
N LEU A 74 -5.42 -7.90 -2.21
CA LEU A 74 -5.27 -9.22 -2.81
C LEU A 74 -6.44 -9.58 -3.73
N LEU A 75 -7.65 -9.13 -3.41
CA LEU A 75 -8.80 -9.33 -4.30
C LEU A 75 -8.62 -8.57 -5.61
N THR A 76 -8.01 -7.41 -5.56
CA THR A 76 -7.83 -6.56 -6.74
C THR A 76 -6.63 -6.97 -7.58
N PHE A 77 -5.48 -7.23 -6.94
CA PHE A 77 -4.21 -7.44 -7.64
C PHE A 77 -3.67 -8.86 -7.59
N SER A 78 -4.31 -9.74 -6.84
CA SER A 78 -3.94 -11.15 -6.64
C SER A 78 -2.71 -11.35 -5.77
N LYS A 79 -1.76 -10.42 -5.78
CA LYS A 79 -0.53 -10.52 -4.96
C LYS A 79 0.03 -9.15 -4.66
N ILE A 80 0.91 -9.09 -3.67
CA ILE A 80 1.71 -7.90 -3.35
C ILE A 80 3.17 -8.35 -3.42
N ASP A 81 3.92 -7.77 -4.36
CA ASP A 81 5.31 -8.16 -4.62
C ASP A 81 6.31 -7.46 -3.71
N CYS A 82 5.96 -6.27 -3.23
CA CYS A 82 6.87 -5.47 -2.41
C CYS A 82 6.07 -4.70 -1.36
N LEU A 83 6.61 -4.63 -0.15
CA LEU A 83 6.06 -3.83 0.94
C LEU A 83 7.10 -2.79 1.34
N VAL A 84 6.73 -1.53 1.27
CA VAL A 84 7.56 -0.41 1.75
C VAL A 84 6.92 0.14 3.02
N ASN A 85 7.55 -0.14 4.16
CA ASN A 85 7.05 0.31 5.45
C ASN A 85 7.60 1.69 5.79
N ASN A 86 6.88 2.72 5.41
CA ASN A 86 7.28 4.13 5.61
C ASN A 86 6.51 4.80 6.75
N ALA A 87 5.53 4.14 7.35
CA ALA A 87 4.69 4.73 8.39
C ALA A 87 5.37 4.79 9.77
N GLY A 88 6.56 4.24 9.92
CA GLY A 88 7.30 4.24 11.18
C GLY A 88 6.80 3.25 12.22
N ILE A 89 5.78 2.47 11.91
CA ILE A 89 5.22 1.44 12.78
C ILE A 89 5.66 0.08 12.24
N SER A 90 5.95 -0.86 13.15
CA SER A 90 6.35 -2.20 12.74
C SER A 90 5.19 -2.97 12.12
N LEU A 91 5.06 -2.90 10.81
CA LEU A 91 4.07 -3.68 10.09
C LEU A 91 4.35 -5.18 10.20
N VAL A 92 5.61 -5.57 10.38
CA VAL A 92 5.98 -6.97 10.54
C VAL A 92 5.22 -7.60 11.71
N GLY A 93 5.11 -6.89 12.84
CA GLY A 93 4.35 -7.36 13.98
C GLY A 93 2.86 -7.52 13.69
N LEU A 94 2.30 -6.65 12.86
CA LEU A 94 0.89 -6.73 12.47
C LEU A 94 0.63 -7.86 11.48
N PHE A 95 1.55 -8.05 10.54
CA PHE A 95 1.42 -9.10 9.54
C PHE A 95 1.69 -10.51 10.09
N THR A 96 2.33 -10.64 11.26
CA THR A 96 2.52 -11.96 11.86
C THR A 96 1.20 -12.60 12.30
N ASP A 97 0.13 -11.82 12.40
CA ASP A 97 -1.21 -12.36 12.68
C ASP A 97 -1.90 -12.87 11.42
N ALA A 98 -1.33 -12.60 10.24
CA ALA A 98 -1.85 -13.11 8.98
C ALA A 98 -1.48 -14.58 8.82
N THR A 99 -2.19 -15.29 7.95
CA THR A 99 -1.86 -16.69 7.67
C THR A 99 -0.53 -16.77 6.93
N VAL A 100 0.11 -17.94 6.99
CA VAL A 100 1.37 -18.17 6.28
C VAL A 100 1.19 -17.94 4.77
N ASP A 101 0.04 -18.32 4.23
CA ASP A 101 -0.24 -18.13 2.81
C ASP A 101 -0.34 -16.66 2.45
N ASP A 102 -1.03 -15.84 3.27
CA ASP A 102 -1.12 -14.39 3.08
C ASP A 102 0.27 -13.76 3.11
N TRP A 103 1.09 -14.20 4.05
CA TRP A 103 2.45 -13.70 4.22
C TRP A 103 3.31 -14.01 2.98
N ASN A 104 3.21 -15.23 2.48
CA ASN A 104 3.94 -15.63 1.27
C ASN A 104 3.52 -14.82 0.04
N LEU A 105 2.24 -14.52 -0.07
CA LEU A 105 1.72 -13.69 -1.16
C LEU A 105 2.28 -12.27 -1.10
N MET A 106 2.49 -11.73 0.09
CA MET A 106 2.99 -10.36 0.27
C MET A 106 4.48 -10.22 0.04
N ILE A 107 5.26 -11.24 0.36
CA ILE A 107 6.73 -11.15 0.35
C ILE A 107 7.33 -11.64 -0.96
N ASN A 108 6.70 -12.56 -1.58
CA ASN A 108 7.18 -13.16 -2.82
C ASN A 108 6.66 -12.46 -4.05
#